data_74d0556a9478dc537bc4aee2d372e73d
#
_entry.id   74d0556a9478dc537bc4aee2d372e73d
#
_cell.length_a   1.000
_cell.length_b   1.000
_cell.length_c   1.000
_cell.angle_alpha   90.00
_cell.angle_beta   90.00
_cell.angle_gamma   90.00
#
_symmetry.space_group_name_H-M   'P 1'
#
loop_
_entity.id
_entity.type
_entity.pdbx_description
1 polymer ?
#
loop_
_entity_poly.entity_id
_entity_poly.type
_entity_poly.pdbx_seq_one_letter_code
_entity_poly.pdbx_strand_id
1 'polypeptide(L)'
;MEKDNPQAINRRDFLKIVGISTATTAPLLSGCSSDSGMASGSGSSTPIPTDRMTYRTTPSTKDKVSILGYGCMRLPTIAKNSARDSDDEIDQEMVNRLTDYAIEHGVNYFDTSPAYCKGRSEHAMGIALSRYPRDKYYIATKLSNFSPDTWSREASIAMYNNSLKELQVDYLDYMLLHGIGMGGMEAYENRYVKNGILDFLLEERKAGRIRNLGFSYHGDIEVFDYLLSKHDEYQWDFV
;
A
#
# COMPACT_ATOMS: atom_id res chain seq x y z
N MET A 1 39.60 -28.92 -9.70
CA MET A 1 39.25 -28.10 -8.51
C MET A 1 37.84 -27.59 -8.70
N GLU A 2 36.89 -28.40 -8.27
CA GLU A 2 35.46 -28.09 -8.29
C GLU A 2 35.17 -27.13 -7.14
N LYS A 3 34.53 -26.00 -7.47
CA LYS A 3 34.11 -25.01 -6.43
C LYS A 3 32.73 -25.44 -5.94
N ASP A 4 32.68 -25.87 -4.68
CA ASP A 4 31.44 -26.12 -3.95
C ASP A 4 30.58 -24.86 -3.95
N ASN A 5 29.39 -25.00 -4.55
CA ASN A 5 28.32 -23.98 -4.54
C ASN A 5 27.52 -24.19 -3.25
N PRO A 6 27.36 -23.21 -2.35
CA PRO A 6 26.55 -23.39 -1.15
C PRO A 6 25.09 -23.64 -1.56
N GLN A 7 24.54 -24.78 -1.16
CA GLN A 7 23.16 -25.19 -1.44
C GLN A 7 22.17 -24.15 -0.92
N ALA A 8 21.43 -23.53 -1.82
CA ALA A 8 20.32 -22.66 -1.46
C ALA A 8 19.25 -23.48 -0.72
N ILE A 9 18.98 -23.12 0.53
CA ILE A 9 17.91 -23.73 1.34
C ILE A 9 16.57 -23.44 0.69
N ASN A 10 15.84 -24.48 0.27
CA ASN A 10 14.51 -24.29 -0.30
C ASN A 10 13.46 -23.94 0.81
N ARG A 11 12.35 -23.31 0.40
CA ARG A 11 11.31 -22.82 1.34
C ARG A 11 10.77 -23.91 2.28
N ARG A 12 10.73 -25.15 1.83
CA ARG A 12 10.19 -26.29 2.59
C ARG A 12 11.14 -26.71 3.71
N ASP A 13 12.46 -26.64 3.45
CA ASP A 13 13.48 -26.98 4.44
C ASP A 13 13.66 -25.86 5.47
N PHE A 14 13.51 -24.59 5.04
CA PHE A 14 13.45 -23.45 5.95
C PHE A 14 12.29 -23.57 6.96
N LEU A 15 11.10 -23.94 6.51
CA LEU A 15 9.94 -24.13 7.39
C LEU A 15 10.11 -25.28 8.36
N LYS A 16 10.80 -26.35 7.98
CA LYS A 16 11.13 -27.45 8.90
C LYS A 16 12.12 -27.03 10.00
N ILE A 17 13.11 -26.23 9.65
CA ILE A 17 14.12 -25.71 10.60
C ILE A 17 13.46 -24.79 11.62
N VAL A 18 12.57 -23.88 11.19
CA VAL A 18 11.83 -22.97 12.08
C VAL A 18 10.81 -23.70 12.95
N GLY A 19 10.15 -24.77 12.42
CA GLY A 19 9.14 -25.56 13.13
C GLY A 19 9.71 -26.44 14.26
N ILE A 20 11.00 -26.78 14.24
CA ILE A 20 11.66 -27.63 15.25
C ILE A 20 12.05 -26.83 16.51
N SER A 21 12.13 -25.51 16.44
CA SER A 21 12.61 -24.67 17.54
C SER A 21 11.56 -24.35 18.62
N THR A 22 10.32 -24.84 18.52
CA THR A 22 9.25 -24.55 19.48
C THR A 22 8.72 -25.73 20.30
N ALA A 23 9.41 -26.87 20.28
CA ALA A 23 9.00 -28.07 21.01
C ALA A 23 9.97 -28.45 22.12
N THR A 24 10.02 -27.65 23.20
CA THR A 24 10.49 -28.12 24.52
C THR A 24 9.86 -27.25 25.62
N THR A 25 8.89 -27.80 26.27
CA THR A 25 8.52 -27.87 27.68
C THR A 25 7.00 -27.83 27.88
N ALA A 26 6.41 -28.99 28.10
CA ALA A 26 5.15 -29.08 28.83
C ALA A 26 5.21 -30.33 29.75
N PRO A 27 4.87 -30.22 31.05
CA PRO A 27 4.76 -31.36 31.93
C PRO A 27 3.42 -32.09 31.75
N LEU A 28 3.50 -33.40 31.82
CA LEU A 28 2.39 -34.37 31.87
C LEU A 28 1.46 -34.15 33.06
N LEU A 29 0.16 -34.14 32.82
CA LEU A 29 -0.83 -34.65 33.80
C LEU A 29 -1.95 -35.35 33.07
N SER A 30 -2.16 -36.61 33.50
CA SER A 30 -3.14 -37.59 33.04
C SER A 30 -4.58 -37.22 33.46
N GLY A 31 -5.54 -37.62 32.64
CA GLY A 31 -6.96 -37.64 33.02
C GLY A 31 -7.84 -38.09 31.87
N CYS A 32 -8.19 -39.39 31.84
CA CYS A 32 -9.20 -39.93 30.96
C CYS A 32 -10.60 -39.47 31.37
N SER A 33 -11.42 -39.07 30.39
CA SER A 33 -12.81 -39.56 30.29
C SER A 33 -13.40 -39.16 28.93
N SER A 34 -13.95 -40.17 28.29
CA SER A 34 -14.72 -40.14 27.05
C SER A 34 -16.05 -39.45 27.29
N ASP A 35 -16.37 -38.43 26.48
CA ASP A 35 -17.78 -38.16 26.16
C ASP A 35 -17.89 -37.51 24.75
N SER A 36 -18.72 -38.14 23.93
CA SER A 36 -19.02 -37.78 22.58
C SER A 36 -20.12 -36.70 22.55
N GLY A 37 -19.74 -35.46 22.44
CA GLY A 37 -20.68 -34.34 22.25
C GLY A 37 -20.25 -33.52 21.06
N MET A 38 -21.09 -33.43 20.01
CA MET A 38 -20.94 -32.44 18.93
C MET A 38 -20.99 -31.01 19.51
N ALA A 39 -19.85 -30.39 19.69
CA ALA A 39 -19.77 -28.98 20.05
C ALA A 39 -19.80 -28.16 18.76
N SER A 40 -20.93 -27.51 18.52
CA SER A 40 -21.02 -26.32 17.67
C SER A 40 -20.01 -25.27 18.17
N GLY A 41 -18.94 -25.07 17.41
CA GLY A 41 -17.89 -24.09 17.75
C GLY A 41 -18.45 -22.67 17.74
N SER A 42 -18.85 -22.16 18.89
CA SER A 42 -18.95 -20.74 19.13
C SER A 42 -17.52 -20.21 19.17
N GLY A 43 -17.08 -19.59 18.07
CA GLY A 43 -15.80 -18.90 18.02
C GLY A 43 -15.75 -17.86 19.14
N SER A 44 -14.91 -18.12 20.14
CA SER A 44 -14.55 -17.11 21.15
C SER A 44 -13.91 -15.94 20.43
N SER A 45 -14.67 -14.90 20.21
CA SER A 45 -14.13 -13.63 19.69
C SER A 45 -13.36 -12.94 20.80
N THR A 46 -12.13 -13.39 21.05
CA THR A 46 -11.20 -12.62 21.85
C THR A 46 -11.06 -11.25 21.18
N PRO A 47 -11.31 -10.13 21.88
CA PRO A 47 -11.15 -8.81 21.30
C PRO A 47 -9.74 -8.66 20.70
N ILE A 48 -9.66 -8.25 19.43
CA ILE A 48 -8.36 -8.00 18.79
C ILE A 48 -7.71 -6.83 19.51
N PRO A 49 -6.48 -6.98 20.05
CA PRO A 49 -5.83 -5.90 20.77
C PRO A 49 -5.54 -4.71 19.82
N THR A 50 -6.11 -3.55 20.10
CA THR A 50 -5.89 -2.32 19.34
C THR A 50 -4.57 -1.64 19.69
N ASP A 51 -3.95 -2.01 20.81
CA ASP A 51 -2.70 -1.49 21.36
C ASP A 51 -1.43 -2.19 20.83
N ARG A 52 -1.59 -3.16 19.93
CA ARG A 52 -0.48 -4.01 19.44
C ARG A 52 -0.04 -3.71 18.01
N MET A 53 -0.47 -2.60 17.41
CA MET A 53 0.04 -2.20 16.10
C MET A 53 1.52 -1.87 16.18
N THR A 54 2.30 -2.51 15.31
CA THR A 54 3.71 -2.17 15.14
C THR A 54 3.84 -1.01 14.18
N TYR A 55 4.64 -0.02 14.56
CA TYR A 55 4.93 1.14 13.73
C TYR A 55 6.41 1.17 13.31
N ARG A 56 6.69 1.79 12.18
CA ARG A 56 8.04 2.14 11.73
C ARG A 56 8.14 3.64 11.50
N THR A 57 9.29 4.21 11.79
CA THR A 57 9.53 5.64 11.56
C THR A 57 10.29 5.80 10.26
N THR A 58 9.76 6.63 9.35
CA THR A 58 10.42 6.93 8.08
C THR A 58 11.69 7.75 8.32
N PRO A 59 12.78 7.52 7.57
CA PRO A 59 14.03 8.25 7.80
C PRO A 59 13.95 9.74 7.47
N SER A 60 13.21 10.11 6.41
CA SER A 60 13.09 11.48 5.90
C SER A 60 12.16 12.34 6.77
N THR A 61 10.88 12.05 6.76
CA THR A 61 9.83 12.88 7.41
C THR A 61 9.59 12.56 8.88
N LYS A 62 10.18 11.47 9.41
CA LYS A 62 9.95 10.95 10.76
C LYS A 62 8.50 10.53 11.00
N ASP A 63 7.75 10.24 9.95
CA ASP A 63 6.40 9.73 10.06
C ASP A 63 6.38 8.37 10.76
N LYS A 64 5.49 8.22 11.73
CA LYS A 64 5.28 6.96 12.44
C LYS A 64 4.18 6.16 11.74
N VAL A 65 4.56 5.30 10.81
CA VAL A 65 3.66 4.55 9.92
C VAL A 65 3.40 3.15 10.47
N SER A 66 2.13 2.71 10.45
CA SER A 66 1.75 1.33 10.80
C SER A 66 2.36 0.34 9.80
N ILE A 67 2.89 -0.79 10.31
CA ILE A 67 3.46 -1.83 9.44
C ILE A 67 2.41 -2.48 8.54
N LEU A 68 1.14 -2.44 8.94
CA LEU A 68 0.01 -2.82 8.11
C LEU A 68 -0.59 -1.57 7.49
N GLY A 69 -0.57 -1.49 6.16
CA GLY A 69 -1.28 -0.47 5.39
C GLY A 69 -2.63 -0.97 4.88
N TYR A 70 -3.57 -0.05 4.65
CA TYR A 70 -4.87 -0.34 4.06
C TYR A 70 -4.83 -0.09 2.54
N GLY A 71 -4.91 -1.16 1.74
CA GLY A 71 -4.93 -1.09 0.29
C GLY A 71 -6.33 -0.84 -0.28
N CYS A 72 -6.51 0.21 -1.07
CA CYS A 72 -7.81 0.68 -1.55
C CYS A 72 -8.14 0.24 -2.99
N MET A 73 -7.42 -0.74 -3.55
CA MET A 73 -7.63 -1.20 -4.93
C MET A 73 -8.90 -2.04 -5.11
N ARG A 74 -9.44 -2.62 -4.02
CA ARG A 74 -10.54 -3.59 -4.06
C ARG A 74 -11.66 -3.21 -3.09
N LEU A 75 -12.13 -1.97 -3.16
CA LEU A 75 -13.23 -1.51 -2.32
C LEU A 75 -14.51 -2.32 -2.59
N PRO A 76 -15.34 -2.54 -1.57
CA PRO A 76 -16.60 -3.29 -1.69
C PRO A 76 -17.63 -2.52 -2.51
N THR A 77 -18.52 -3.25 -3.17
CA THR A 77 -19.68 -2.68 -3.90
C THR A 77 -20.99 -3.11 -3.25
N ILE A 78 -22.07 -2.41 -3.57
CA ILE A 78 -23.44 -2.75 -3.13
C ILE A 78 -23.79 -4.18 -3.58
N ALA A 79 -23.31 -4.62 -4.74
CA ALA A 79 -23.47 -5.98 -5.24
C ALA A 79 -22.60 -7.03 -4.50
N LYS A 80 -21.88 -6.63 -3.42
CA LYS A 80 -21.02 -7.48 -2.59
C LYS A 80 -19.86 -8.14 -3.34
N ASN A 81 -19.35 -7.47 -4.37
CA ASN A 81 -18.14 -7.83 -5.08
C ASN A 81 -17.07 -6.73 -4.92
N SER A 82 -15.97 -6.82 -5.68
CA SER A 82 -14.89 -5.84 -5.67
C SER A 82 -15.08 -4.79 -6.76
N ALA A 83 -14.99 -3.53 -6.41
CA ALA A 83 -14.99 -2.40 -7.35
C ALA A 83 -13.78 -2.36 -8.30
N ARG A 84 -12.77 -3.22 -8.09
CA ARG A 84 -11.57 -3.26 -8.94
C ARG A 84 -11.92 -3.47 -10.41
N ASP A 85 -12.74 -4.48 -10.69
CA ASP A 85 -13.01 -4.96 -12.05
C ASP A 85 -14.51 -4.79 -12.42
N SER A 86 -15.33 -4.25 -11.51
CA SER A 86 -16.77 -4.06 -11.66
C SER A 86 -17.15 -2.59 -11.77
N ASP A 87 -18.19 -2.29 -12.55
CA ASP A 87 -18.85 -0.98 -12.62
C ASP A 87 -19.94 -0.79 -11.55
N ASP A 88 -20.20 -1.84 -10.74
CA ASP A 88 -21.15 -1.76 -9.64
C ASP A 88 -20.80 -0.62 -8.68
N GLU A 89 -21.80 0.01 -8.12
CA GLU A 89 -21.66 1.13 -7.20
C GLU A 89 -20.86 0.73 -5.96
N ILE A 90 -19.90 1.57 -5.55
CA ILE A 90 -19.16 1.36 -4.30
C ILE A 90 -20.11 1.47 -3.12
N ASP A 91 -20.06 0.49 -2.22
CA ASP A 91 -20.75 0.55 -0.94
C ASP A 91 -19.99 1.50 0.00
N GLN A 92 -20.31 2.80 -0.11
CA GLN A 92 -19.63 3.83 0.69
C GLN A 92 -19.81 3.62 2.20
N GLU A 93 -20.95 3.10 2.62
CA GLU A 93 -21.17 2.82 4.04
C GLU A 93 -20.26 1.70 4.54
N MET A 94 -20.06 0.65 3.74
CA MET A 94 -19.11 -0.41 4.06
C MET A 94 -17.67 0.10 4.01
N VAL A 95 -17.29 0.93 3.03
CA VAL A 95 -15.96 1.57 2.99
C VAL A 95 -15.73 2.37 4.25
N ASN A 96 -16.71 3.16 4.69
CA ASN A 96 -16.62 3.93 5.92
C ASN A 96 -16.39 3.03 7.15
N ARG A 97 -17.20 1.97 7.31
CA ARG A 97 -17.04 1.00 8.42
C ARG A 97 -15.69 0.30 8.41
N LEU A 98 -15.19 -0.09 7.24
CA LEU A 98 -13.87 -0.74 7.11
C LEU A 98 -12.73 0.24 7.43
N THR A 99 -12.87 1.52 7.06
CA THR A 99 -11.92 2.58 7.40
C THR A 99 -11.92 2.84 8.92
N ASP A 100 -13.11 2.91 9.54
CA ASP A 100 -13.25 3.05 10.99
C ASP A 100 -12.56 1.90 11.72
N TYR A 101 -12.86 0.66 11.33
CA TYR A 101 -12.24 -0.53 11.89
C TYR A 101 -10.71 -0.51 11.75
N ALA A 102 -10.19 -0.13 10.58
CA ALA A 102 -8.75 -0.05 10.36
C ALA A 102 -8.08 0.98 11.29
N ILE A 103 -8.64 2.20 11.39
CA ILE A 103 -8.11 3.26 12.26
C ILE A 103 -8.20 2.86 13.74
N GLU A 104 -9.32 2.30 14.19
CA GLU A 104 -9.52 1.82 15.56
C GLU A 104 -8.49 0.74 15.95
N HIS A 105 -8.01 -0.05 14.97
CA HIS A 105 -6.99 -1.08 15.17
C HIS A 105 -5.56 -0.58 14.88
N GLY A 106 -5.37 0.72 14.78
CA GLY A 106 -4.06 1.36 14.68
C GLY A 106 -3.46 1.45 13.28
N VAL A 107 -4.22 1.10 12.22
CA VAL A 107 -3.80 1.36 10.85
C VAL A 107 -3.89 2.86 10.59
N ASN A 108 -2.80 3.45 10.11
CA ASN A 108 -2.75 4.87 9.79
C ASN A 108 -2.20 5.18 8.39
N TYR A 109 -2.00 4.17 7.54
CA TYR A 109 -1.51 4.32 6.17
C TYR A 109 -2.53 3.74 5.19
N PHE A 110 -3.02 4.59 4.26
CA PHE A 110 -4.03 4.25 3.27
C PHE A 110 -3.46 4.46 1.88
N ASP A 111 -3.43 3.39 1.07
CA ASP A 111 -2.85 3.39 -0.28
C ASP A 111 -3.94 3.32 -1.35
N THR A 112 -4.05 4.37 -2.15
CA THR A 112 -4.99 4.47 -3.26
C THR A 112 -4.31 4.86 -4.58
N SER A 113 -5.09 5.14 -5.60
CA SER A 113 -4.65 5.58 -6.92
C SER A 113 -5.84 6.04 -7.77
N PRO A 114 -5.66 7.01 -8.68
CA PRO A 114 -6.70 7.38 -9.65
C PRO A 114 -7.06 6.23 -10.61
N ALA A 115 -6.22 5.19 -10.75
CA ALA A 115 -6.55 4.00 -11.54
C ALA A 115 -7.33 2.93 -10.76
N TYR A 116 -7.43 3.03 -9.43
CA TYR A 116 -8.08 2.00 -8.61
C TYR A 116 -9.60 2.08 -8.67
N CYS A 117 -10.26 0.93 -8.62
CA CYS A 117 -11.72 0.82 -8.69
C CYS A 117 -12.31 1.57 -9.90
N LYS A 118 -11.63 1.49 -11.05
CA LYS A 118 -12.02 2.20 -12.30
C LYS A 118 -12.17 3.72 -12.09
N GLY A 119 -11.25 4.31 -11.35
CA GLY A 119 -11.21 5.76 -11.09
C GLY A 119 -12.01 6.25 -9.89
N ARG A 120 -12.61 5.35 -9.08
CA ARG A 120 -13.54 5.72 -8.00
C ARG A 120 -12.95 5.60 -6.60
N SER A 121 -11.74 5.03 -6.47
CA SER A 121 -11.15 4.74 -5.16
C SER A 121 -10.80 6.01 -4.39
N GLU A 122 -10.20 7.01 -5.04
CA GLU A 122 -9.82 8.27 -4.38
C GLU A 122 -11.05 8.99 -3.82
N HIS A 123 -12.12 9.10 -4.60
CA HIS A 123 -13.37 9.70 -4.16
C HIS A 123 -13.97 9.00 -2.92
N ALA A 124 -14.06 7.68 -2.96
CA ALA A 124 -14.60 6.90 -1.84
C ALA A 124 -13.73 7.02 -0.58
N MET A 125 -12.41 7.04 -0.74
CA MET A 125 -11.49 7.21 0.39
C MET A 125 -11.47 8.66 0.90
N GLY A 126 -11.62 9.65 0.04
CA GLY A 126 -11.79 11.05 0.42
C GLY A 126 -12.99 11.24 1.35
N ILE A 127 -14.16 10.67 1.00
CA ILE A 127 -15.35 10.67 1.87
C ILE A 127 -15.07 9.95 3.19
N ALA A 128 -14.44 8.77 3.15
CA ALA A 128 -14.21 7.98 4.36
C ALA A 128 -13.23 8.65 5.33
N LEU A 129 -12.11 9.19 4.81
CA LEU A 129 -11.02 9.77 5.61
C LEU A 129 -11.31 11.20 6.07
N SER A 130 -12.11 12.00 5.34
CA SER A 130 -12.50 13.35 5.76
C SER A 130 -13.28 13.39 7.07
N ARG A 131 -13.78 12.26 7.55
CA ARG A 131 -14.45 12.11 8.85
C ARG A 131 -13.47 12.14 10.03
N TYR A 132 -12.16 12.09 9.77
CA TYR A 132 -11.09 12.07 10.76
C TYR A 132 -10.22 13.33 10.67
N PRO A 133 -9.63 13.78 11.79
CA PRO A 133 -8.59 14.81 11.74
C PRO A 133 -7.45 14.39 10.82
N ARG A 134 -6.96 15.32 9.99
CA ARG A 134 -5.96 15.06 8.94
C ARG A 134 -4.64 14.47 9.46
N ASP A 135 -4.30 14.73 10.70
CA ASP A 135 -3.10 14.25 11.40
C ASP A 135 -3.21 12.79 11.90
N LYS A 136 -4.37 12.14 11.74
CA LYS A 136 -4.60 10.77 12.21
C LYS A 136 -4.23 9.71 11.18
N TYR A 137 -4.01 10.11 9.93
CA TYR A 137 -3.71 9.16 8.85
C TYR A 137 -2.72 9.73 7.85
N TYR A 138 -2.05 8.82 7.17
CA TYR A 138 -1.23 9.08 6.00
C TYR A 138 -1.95 8.58 4.76
N ILE A 139 -2.02 9.41 3.72
CA ILE A 139 -2.59 9.05 2.43
C ILE A 139 -1.50 8.94 1.38
N ALA A 140 -1.50 7.80 0.69
CA ALA A 140 -0.66 7.54 -0.46
C ALA A 140 -1.52 7.46 -1.72
N THR A 141 -1.14 8.18 -2.76
CA THR A 141 -1.70 8.04 -4.11
C THR A 141 -0.61 8.04 -5.16
N LYS A 142 -0.99 7.86 -6.43
CA LYS A 142 -0.04 7.58 -7.50
C LYS A 142 -0.37 8.38 -8.75
N LEU A 143 0.66 8.79 -9.50
CA LEU A 143 0.46 9.34 -10.84
C LEU A 143 0.28 8.18 -11.84
N SER A 144 -0.96 7.89 -12.21
CA SER A 144 -1.37 6.72 -13.00
C SER A 144 -1.54 7.03 -14.49
N ASN A 145 -0.65 7.82 -15.06
CA ASN A 145 -0.64 8.21 -16.47
C ASN A 145 -0.19 7.06 -17.39
N PHE A 146 -0.98 5.97 -17.43
CA PHE A 146 -0.60 4.75 -18.15
C PHE A 146 -0.74 4.85 -19.67
N SER A 147 -1.71 5.61 -20.17
CA SER A 147 -1.96 5.69 -21.60
C SER A 147 -1.37 6.96 -22.21
N PRO A 148 -0.96 6.93 -23.51
CA PRO A 148 -0.28 8.05 -24.17
C PRO A 148 -1.04 9.39 -24.14
N ASP A 149 -2.35 9.36 -24.12
CA ASP A 149 -3.21 10.55 -24.00
C ASP A 149 -3.08 11.24 -22.63
N THR A 150 -2.58 10.53 -21.62
CA THR A 150 -2.32 11.09 -20.27
C THR A 150 -0.86 11.49 -20.05
N TRP A 151 0.03 11.35 -21.05
CA TRP A 151 1.46 11.62 -20.90
C TRP A 151 1.83 13.11 -21.04
N SER A 152 0.94 13.96 -21.55
CA SER A 152 1.26 15.38 -21.57
C SER A 152 1.47 15.93 -20.14
N ARG A 153 2.28 16.99 -20.03
CA ARG A 153 2.49 17.67 -18.75
C ARG A 153 1.17 18.14 -18.14
N GLU A 154 0.33 18.75 -18.97
CA GLU A 154 -0.97 19.29 -18.58
C GLU A 154 -1.92 18.21 -18.08
N ALA A 155 -2.01 17.08 -18.79
CA ALA A 155 -2.86 15.95 -18.39
C ALA A 155 -2.38 15.31 -17.07
N SER A 156 -1.07 15.16 -16.92
CA SER A 156 -0.47 14.61 -15.68
C SER A 156 -0.65 15.56 -14.48
N ILE A 157 -0.51 16.88 -14.67
CA ILE A 157 -0.81 17.88 -13.62
C ILE A 157 -2.31 17.88 -13.29
N ALA A 158 -3.17 17.78 -14.29
CA ALA A 158 -4.61 17.70 -14.05
C ALA A 158 -4.98 16.45 -13.23
N MET A 159 -4.34 15.30 -13.50
CA MET A 159 -4.51 14.06 -12.72
C MET A 159 -4.08 14.26 -11.27
N TYR A 160 -2.90 14.85 -11.03
CA TYR A 160 -2.41 15.18 -9.70
C TYR A 160 -3.37 16.09 -8.92
N ASN A 161 -3.82 17.18 -9.54
CA ASN A 161 -4.76 18.10 -8.92
C ASN A 161 -6.13 17.43 -8.65
N ASN A 162 -6.58 16.55 -9.55
CA ASN A 162 -7.80 15.80 -9.34
C ASN A 162 -7.68 14.83 -8.16
N SER A 163 -6.52 14.20 -7.96
CA SER A 163 -6.27 13.35 -6.79
C SER A 163 -6.43 14.12 -5.48
N LEU A 164 -5.86 15.33 -5.38
CA LEU A 164 -6.05 16.19 -4.19
C LEU A 164 -7.53 16.51 -3.95
N LYS A 165 -8.26 16.84 -5.01
CA LYS A 165 -9.69 17.16 -4.97
C LYS A 165 -10.53 15.95 -4.54
N GLU A 166 -10.34 14.80 -5.16
CA GLU A 166 -11.12 13.59 -4.87
C GLU A 166 -10.82 13.05 -3.45
N LEU A 167 -9.58 13.16 -3.01
CA LEU A 167 -9.16 12.81 -1.65
C LEU A 167 -9.55 13.85 -0.60
N GLN A 168 -10.01 15.05 -1.02
CA GLN A 168 -10.39 16.16 -0.14
C GLN A 168 -9.25 16.60 0.79
N VAL A 169 -8.03 16.72 0.25
CA VAL A 169 -6.82 17.08 1.00
C VAL A 169 -6.03 18.18 0.30
N ASP A 170 -5.29 18.98 1.08
CA ASP A 170 -4.42 20.06 0.58
C ASP A 170 -3.01 19.57 0.26
N TYR A 171 -2.61 18.41 0.80
CA TYR A 171 -1.31 17.79 0.59
C TYR A 171 -1.39 16.26 0.64
N LEU A 172 -0.42 15.61 -0.01
CA LEU A 172 -0.24 14.16 0.00
C LEU A 172 0.91 13.79 0.93
N ASP A 173 0.71 12.78 1.80
CA ASP A 173 1.82 12.27 2.61
C ASP A 173 2.79 11.46 1.75
N TYR A 174 2.25 10.68 0.80
CA TYR A 174 3.04 9.82 -0.08
C TYR A 174 2.52 9.91 -1.51
N MET A 175 3.40 10.28 -2.43
CA MET A 175 3.13 10.31 -3.86
C MET A 175 4.04 9.33 -4.59
N LEU A 176 3.49 8.48 -5.46
CA LEU A 176 4.25 7.49 -6.20
C LEU A 176 4.16 7.72 -7.72
N LEU A 177 5.27 7.53 -8.42
CA LEU A 177 5.24 7.24 -9.84
C LEU A 177 4.67 5.82 -10.00
N HIS A 178 3.58 5.66 -10.76
CA HIS A 178 2.81 4.41 -10.77
C HIS A 178 3.33 3.40 -11.78
N GLY A 179 3.67 2.19 -11.31
CA GLY A 179 4.00 1.05 -12.18
C GLY A 179 5.27 1.27 -13.00
N ILE A 180 6.32 1.73 -12.37
CA ILE A 180 7.64 1.88 -13.00
C ILE A 180 8.14 0.51 -13.45
N GLY A 181 8.81 0.45 -14.60
CA GLY A 181 9.28 -0.78 -15.26
C GLY A 181 8.27 -1.38 -16.24
N MET A 182 6.99 -1.03 -16.16
CA MET A 182 6.01 -1.39 -17.17
C MET A 182 6.29 -0.61 -18.48
N GLY A 183 6.62 -1.33 -19.56
CA GLY A 183 7.01 -0.75 -20.83
C GLY A 183 8.47 -0.24 -20.89
N GLY A 184 9.30 -0.64 -19.92
CA GLY A 184 10.74 -0.35 -19.91
C GLY A 184 11.11 1.12 -19.73
N MET A 185 12.36 1.44 -20.04
CA MET A 185 12.91 2.82 -19.94
C MET A 185 12.18 3.83 -20.81
N GLU A 186 11.78 3.44 -22.03
CA GLU A 186 11.08 4.35 -22.94
C GLU A 186 9.76 4.84 -22.35
N ALA A 187 9.00 3.96 -21.74
CA ALA A 187 7.75 4.32 -21.07
C ALA A 187 8.00 5.23 -19.87
N TYR A 188 9.02 4.95 -19.05
CA TYR A 188 9.42 5.82 -17.95
C TYR A 188 9.77 7.23 -18.42
N GLU A 189 10.63 7.33 -19.45
CA GLU A 189 11.03 8.62 -20.01
C GLU A 189 9.85 9.42 -20.55
N ASN A 190 8.96 8.77 -21.32
CA ASN A 190 7.81 9.44 -21.93
C ASN A 190 6.77 9.88 -20.88
N ARG A 191 6.57 9.05 -19.85
CA ARG A 191 5.57 9.30 -18.81
C ARG A 191 6.00 10.35 -17.78
N TYR A 192 7.32 10.48 -17.50
CA TYR A 192 7.77 11.24 -16.33
C TYR A 192 8.88 12.23 -16.61
N VAL A 193 9.78 11.98 -17.56
CA VAL A 193 10.97 12.79 -17.77
C VAL A 193 10.77 13.80 -18.90
N LYS A 194 10.49 13.31 -20.13
CA LYS A 194 10.41 14.15 -21.34
C LYS A 194 9.32 15.23 -21.28
N ASN A 195 8.27 14.98 -20.55
CA ASN A 195 7.17 15.93 -20.33
C ASN A 195 7.40 16.87 -19.14
N GLY A 196 8.50 16.69 -18.39
CA GLY A 196 8.85 17.52 -17.22
C GLY A 196 7.91 17.34 -16.02
N ILE A 197 7.11 16.24 -15.95
CA ILE A 197 6.21 16.03 -14.82
C ILE A 197 6.96 15.61 -13.56
N LEU A 198 8.10 14.91 -13.70
CA LEU A 198 8.92 14.56 -12.54
C LEU A 198 9.46 15.83 -11.86
N ASP A 199 9.93 16.82 -12.63
CA ASP A 199 10.37 18.12 -12.09
C ASP A 199 9.24 18.81 -11.35
N PHE A 200 8.03 18.80 -11.91
CA PHE A 200 6.85 19.33 -11.23
C PHE A 200 6.59 18.65 -9.88
N LEU A 201 6.64 17.33 -9.81
CA LEU A 201 6.44 16.60 -8.56
C LEU A 201 7.53 16.89 -7.52
N LEU A 202 8.77 17.08 -7.97
CA LEU A 202 9.88 17.52 -7.11
C LEU A 202 9.65 18.94 -6.54
N GLU A 203 9.11 19.86 -7.35
CA GLU A 203 8.74 21.20 -6.88
C GLU A 203 7.53 21.15 -5.92
N GLU A 204 6.55 20.27 -6.15
CA GLU A 204 5.44 20.05 -5.23
C GLU A 204 5.92 19.50 -3.88
N ARG A 205 6.92 18.61 -3.90
CA ARG A 205 7.57 18.12 -2.66
C ARG A 205 8.30 19.25 -1.94
N LYS A 206 9.07 20.04 -2.64
CA LYS A 206 9.78 21.21 -2.08
C LYS A 206 8.83 22.25 -1.50
N ALA A 207 7.66 22.40 -2.10
CA ALA A 207 6.60 23.27 -1.61
C ALA A 207 5.79 22.68 -0.42
N GLY A 208 6.03 21.42 -0.04
CA GLY A 208 5.34 20.73 1.04
C GLY A 208 3.96 20.17 0.69
N ARG A 209 3.54 20.24 -0.58
CA ARG A 209 2.27 19.61 -1.03
C ARG A 209 2.41 18.11 -1.29
N ILE A 210 3.64 17.62 -1.46
CA ILE A 210 4.01 16.20 -1.37
C ILE A 210 5.03 16.08 -0.24
N ARG A 211 4.77 15.22 0.75
CA ARG A 211 5.71 15.03 1.88
C ARG A 211 6.79 14.00 1.56
N ASN A 212 6.40 12.90 0.92
CA ASN A 212 7.30 11.83 0.50
C ASN A 212 7.03 11.50 -0.97
N LEU A 213 8.08 11.47 -1.80
CA LEU A 213 8.01 11.10 -3.22
C LEU A 213 8.76 9.80 -3.45
N GLY A 214 8.11 8.85 -4.11
CA GLY A 214 8.68 7.55 -4.43
C GLY A 214 8.08 6.94 -5.68
N PHE A 215 8.21 5.63 -5.84
CA PHE A 215 7.63 4.93 -6.98
C PHE A 215 7.17 3.52 -6.63
N SER A 216 6.16 3.02 -7.32
CA SER A 216 5.79 1.61 -7.29
C SER A 216 6.40 0.91 -8.51
N TYR A 217 6.96 -0.27 -8.29
CA TYR A 217 7.69 -0.99 -9.32
C TYR A 217 6.96 -2.25 -9.79
N HIS A 218 6.88 -2.38 -11.13
CA HIS A 218 6.37 -3.57 -11.82
C HIS A 218 7.08 -3.71 -13.18
N GLY A 219 8.01 -4.64 -13.32
CA GLY A 219 8.62 -4.89 -14.62
C GLY A 219 10.10 -5.16 -14.58
N ASP A 220 10.85 -4.54 -15.49
CA ASP A 220 12.24 -4.87 -15.76
C ASP A 220 13.18 -4.32 -14.67
N ILE A 221 14.01 -5.18 -14.13
CA ILE A 221 14.96 -4.83 -13.05
C ILE A 221 15.91 -3.70 -13.46
N GLU A 222 16.25 -3.59 -14.72
CA GLU A 222 17.12 -2.52 -15.24
C GLU A 222 16.55 -1.11 -14.97
N VAL A 223 15.23 -0.95 -15.10
CA VAL A 223 14.56 0.33 -14.80
C VAL A 223 14.56 0.61 -13.30
N PHE A 224 14.42 -0.43 -12.49
CA PHE A 224 14.51 -0.30 -11.03
C PHE A 224 15.91 0.14 -10.60
N ASP A 225 16.95 -0.54 -11.08
CA ASP A 225 18.34 -0.22 -10.77
C ASP A 225 18.71 1.19 -11.26
N TYR A 226 18.21 1.58 -12.44
CA TYR A 226 18.38 2.94 -12.95
C TYR A 226 17.78 3.98 -11.98
N LEU A 227 16.53 3.79 -11.54
CA LEU A 227 15.89 4.73 -10.61
C LEU A 227 16.61 4.80 -9.26
N LEU A 228 17.09 3.67 -8.74
CA LEU A 228 17.90 3.66 -7.53
C LEU A 228 19.22 4.40 -7.73
N SER A 229 19.88 4.26 -8.90
CA SER A 229 21.10 4.98 -9.22
C SER A 229 20.91 6.50 -9.31
N LYS A 230 19.66 6.94 -9.50
CA LYS A 230 19.25 8.35 -9.51
C LYS A 230 18.83 8.89 -8.13
N HIS A 231 19.06 8.13 -7.07
CA HIS A 231 18.65 8.55 -5.73
C HIS A 231 19.29 9.88 -5.31
N ASP A 232 20.56 10.10 -5.60
CA ASP A 232 21.24 11.37 -5.27
C ASP A 232 20.63 12.59 -5.99
N GLU A 233 20.02 12.39 -7.16
CA GLU A 233 19.37 13.44 -7.95
C GLU A 233 17.92 13.66 -7.48
N TYR A 234 17.14 12.57 -7.34
CA TYR A 234 15.70 12.66 -7.07
C TYR A 234 15.34 12.53 -5.59
N GLN A 235 16.24 12.03 -4.75
CA GLN A 235 16.03 11.85 -3.31
C GLN A 235 14.74 11.07 -3.02
N TRP A 236 14.64 9.85 -3.58
CA TRP A 236 13.49 8.98 -3.34
C TRP A 236 13.33 8.68 -1.86
N ASP A 237 12.15 8.94 -1.32
CA ASP A 237 11.86 8.70 0.10
C ASP A 237 11.49 7.25 0.38
N PHE A 238 10.94 6.54 -0.63
CA PHE A 238 10.47 5.16 -0.49
C PHE A 238 10.22 4.48 -1.85
N VAL A 239 10.06 3.16 -1.84
CA VAL A 239 9.65 2.30 -2.96
C VAL A 239 8.59 1.32 -2.49
#